data_a85f2702662047ceda47e49c275a14e3
#
_entry.id   a85f2702662047ceda47e49c275a14e3
#
_cell.length_a   1.000
_cell.length_b   1.000
_cell.length_c   1.000
_cell.angle_alpha   90.00
_cell.angle_beta   90.00
_cell.angle_gamma   90.00
#
_symmetry.space_group_name_H-M   'P 1'
#
loop_
_entity.id
_entity.type
_entity.pdbx_description
1 polymer ?
#
loop_
_entity_poly.entity_id
_entity_poly.type
_entity_poly.pdbx_seq_one_letter_code
_entity_poly.pdbx_strand_id
1 'polypeptide(L)'
;VSAPIRRLLIANRGEIARRIARSARATGAEVVAVYAPSDAAAPFVREADTAVALHGSGAYLDVDQIVAAAVSSGADAVHPGYGFLSERAVFAAAVLDAGVTWVGPPPAAIEAMGDKLAAKALMLRAGVPTLPSMRVDGSVPGWAPSTGPSPDTRGSGPSSDPRGSGAPGPEGMAERARAAGFEPPLLVKAAAGGGGRGMRIVTDLDDLGAAVESAQREATAAFGDGTVFVESYVRDARHVEIQVLADDYGHVVHCFERDCSVQRRHQKIIEE
;
A
#
# COMPACT_ATOMS: atom_id res chain seq x y z
N VAL A 1 -22.06 -21.15 -7.72
CA VAL A 1 -21.03 -20.85 -8.74
C VAL A 1 -21.32 -19.46 -9.25
N SER A 2 -20.40 -18.51 -9.08
CA SER A 2 -20.54 -17.18 -9.65
C SER A 2 -20.66 -17.28 -11.18
N ALA A 3 -21.44 -16.38 -11.80
CA ALA A 3 -21.53 -16.34 -13.26
C ALA A 3 -20.16 -16.07 -13.87
N PRO A 4 -19.83 -16.71 -15.01
CA PRO A 4 -18.55 -16.44 -15.67
C PRO A 4 -18.47 -14.98 -16.13
N ILE A 5 -17.31 -14.38 -15.98
CA ILE A 5 -17.03 -13.03 -16.52
C ILE A 5 -17.12 -13.10 -18.04
N ARG A 6 -17.97 -12.29 -18.64
CA ARG A 6 -18.18 -12.23 -20.10
C ARG A 6 -17.58 -10.98 -20.71
N ARG A 7 -17.52 -9.88 -19.96
CA ARG A 7 -16.96 -8.61 -20.43
C ARG A 7 -16.18 -7.93 -19.30
N LEU A 8 -14.86 -7.88 -19.47
CA LEU A 8 -13.94 -7.36 -18.48
C LEU A 8 -13.46 -5.95 -18.86
N LEU A 9 -13.75 -4.94 -18.03
CA LEU A 9 -13.08 -3.65 -18.14
C LEU A 9 -11.72 -3.72 -17.44
N ILE A 10 -10.67 -3.27 -18.13
CA ILE A 10 -9.32 -3.17 -17.58
C ILE A 10 -9.04 -1.71 -17.22
N ALA A 11 -9.04 -1.41 -15.92
CA ALA A 11 -8.79 -0.08 -15.38
C ALA A 11 -7.29 0.22 -15.29
N ASN A 12 -6.59 0.06 -16.40
CA ASN A 12 -5.14 0.25 -16.51
C ASN A 12 -4.73 0.51 -17.96
N ARG A 13 -3.43 0.70 -18.21
CA ARG A 13 -2.86 1.01 -19.51
C ARG A 13 -1.62 0.18 -19.83
N GLY A 14 -1.09 0.36 -21.04
CA GLY A 14 0.24 -0.16 -21.42
C GLY A 14 0.32 -1.69 -21.46
N GLU A 15 1.45 -2.21 -21.01
CA GLU A 15 1.75 -3.64 -21.08
C GLU A 15 0.84 -4.48 -20.16
N ILE A 16 0.53 -3.99 -18.96
CA ILE A 16 -0.32 -4.72 -18.01
C ILE A 16 -1.75 -4.86 -18.54
N ALA A 17 -2.30 -3.83 -19.21
CA ALA A 17 -3.60 -3.94 -19.85
C ALA A 17 -3.59 -5.04 -20.92
N ARG A 18 -2.54 -5.13 -21.74
CA ARG A 18 -2.38 -6.20 -22.75
C ARG A 18 -2.19 -7.57 -22.10
N ARG A 19 -1.47 -7.64 -20.98
CA ARG A 19 -1.26 -8.90 -20.24
C ARG A 19 -2.58 -9.45 -19.71
N ILE A 20 -3.39 -8.58 -19.09
CA ILE A 20 -4.73 -8.95 -18.56
C ILE A 20 -5.66 -9.33 -19.73
N ALA A 21 -5.68 -8.55 -20.81
CA ALA A 21 -6.50 -8.80 -22.00
C ALA A 21 -6.27 -10.19 -22.59
N ARG A 22 -5.01 -10.63 -22.67
CA ARG A 22 -4.68 -12.00 -23.15
C ARG A 22 -5.32 -13.08 -22.27
N SER A 23 -5.24 -12.91 -20.95
CA SER A 23 -5.83 -13.88 -20.02
C SER A 23 -7.36 -13.87 -20.08
N ALA A 24 -7.99 -12.68 -20.15
CA ALA A 24 -9.42 -12.54 -20.26
C ALA A 24 -9.96 -13.24 -21.54
N ARG A 25 -9.31 -13.02 -22.68
CA ARG A 25 -9.69 -13.69 -23.93
C ARG A 25 -9.49 -15.21 -23.88
N ALA A 26 -8.46 -15.69 -23.20
CA ALA A 26 -8.27 -17.12 -23.02
C ALA A 26 -9.39 -17.80 -22.23
N THR A 27 -10.13 -17.04 -21.42
CA THR A 27 -11.34 -17.50 -20.72
C THR A 27 -12.64 -17.23 -21.48
N GLY A 28 -12.56 -16.60 -22.67
CA GLY A 28 -13.70 -16.26 -23.51
C GLY A 28 -14.35 -14.91 -23.20
N ALA A 29 -13.74 -14.08 -22.36
CA ALA A 29 -14.27 -12.76 -22.04
C ALA A 29 -13.88 -11.71 -23.09
N GLU A 30 -14.81 -10.82 -23.43
CA GLU A 30 -14.55 -9.58 -24.16
C GLU A 30 -13.78 -8.58 -23.27
N VAL A 31 -12.99 -7.73 -23.90
CA VAL A 31 -12.13 -6.76 -23.22
C VAL A 31 -12.58 -5.34 -23.50
N VAL A 32 -12.84 -4.58 -22.45
CA VAL A 32 -13.05 -3.14 -22.51
C VAL A 32 -11.79 -2.43 -22.02
N ALA A 33 -11.18 -1.61 -22.87
CA ALA A 33 -10.09 -0.72 -22.48
C ALA A 33 -10.61 0.67 -22.14
N VAL A 34 -10.05 1.30 -21.10
CA VAL A 34 -10.19 2.73 -20.86
C VAL A 34 -8.90 3.43 -21.29
N TYR A 35 -8.98 4.64 -21.82
CA TYR A 35 -7.78 5.34 -22.28
C TYR A 35 -7.86 6.85 -22.14
N ALA A 36 -6.76 7.46 -21.73
CA ALA A 36 -6.58 8.91 -21.82
C ALA A 36 -6.29 9.32 -23.28
N PRO A 37 -6.56 10.56 -23.70
CA PRO A 37 -6.35 11.02 -25.08
C PRO A 37 -4.94 10.76 -25.62
N SER A 38 -3.92 10.86 -24.79
CA SER A 38 -2.52 10.53 -25.14
C SER A 38 -2.29 9.07 -25.53
N ASP A 39 -3.17 8.17 -25.12
CA ASP A 39 -3.05 6.74 -25.36
C ASP A 39 -3.99 6.22 -26.47
N ALA A 40 -4.74 7.10 -27.13
CA ALA A 40 -5.76 6.71 -28.12
C ALA A 40 -5.22 5.79 -29.25
N ALA A 41 -3.94 5.95 -29.61
CA ALA A 41 -3.28 5.12 -30.61
C ALA A 41 -2.47 3.96 -30.02
N ALA A 42 -2.55 3.73 -28.69
CA ALA A 42 -1.76 2.70 -28.03
C ALA A 42 -2.24 1.28 -28.42
N PRO A 43 -1.34 0.28 -28.45
CA PRO A 43 -1.70 -1.09 -28.82
C PRO A 43 -2.83 -1.68 -27.99
N PHE A 44 -2.84 -1.47 -26.66
CA PHE A 44 -3.87 -2.03 -25.79
C PHE A 44 -5.28 -1.50 -26.09
N VAL A 45 -5.39 -0.27 -26.64
CA VAL A 45 -6.66 0.34 -27.07
C VAL A 45 -7.14 -0.28 -28.36
N ARG A 46 -6.24 -0.42 -29.35
CA ARG A 46 -6.57 -1.01 -30.65
C ARG A 46 -6.89 -2.51 -30.59
N GLU A 47 -6.31 -3.19 -29.61
CA GLU A 47 -6.50 -4.63 -29.39
C GLU A 47 -7.77 -4.91 -28.57
N ALA A 48 -8.40 -3.94 -27.92
CA ALA A 48 -9.61 -4.14 -27.14
C ALA A 48 -10.85 -4.32 -28.04
N ASP A 49 -11.84 -5.06 -27.54
CA ASP A 49 -13.11 -5.26 -28.24
C ASP A 49 -13.99 -4.00 -28.16
N THR A 50 -13.84 -3.25 -27.06
CA THR A 50 -14.45 -1.92 -26.87
C THR A 50 -13.43 -1.02 -26.19
N ALA A 51 -13.41 0.27 -26.55
CA ALA A 51 -12.54 1.26 -25.93
C ALA A 51 -13.34 2.50 -25.51
N VAL A 52 -13.17 2.95 -24.26
CA VAL A 52 -13.84 4.12 -23.70
C VAL A 52 -12.83 5.21 -23.38
N ALA A 53 -13.03 6.39 -23.95
CA ALA A 53 -12.16 7.54 -23.68
C ALA A 53 -12.43 8.11 -22.28
N LEU A 54 -11.35 8.38 -21.56
CA LEU A 54 -11.35 9.13 -20.30
C LEU A 54 -10.93 10.58 -20.57
N HIS A 55 -11.32 11.52 -19.70
CA HIS A 55 -11.09 12.94 -19.90
C HIS A 55 -10.31 13.57 -18.74
N GLY A 56 -9.61 14.65 -19.03
CA GLY A 56 -8.87 15.43 -18.01
C GLY A 56 -7.48 14.91 -17.69
N SER A 57 -6.77 15.70 -16.88
CA SER A 57 -5.48 15.32 -16.32
C SER A 57 -5.69 14.32 -15.19
N GLY A 58 -4.94 13.22 -15.18
CA GLY A 58 -5.11 12.16 -14.16
C GLY A 58 -6.30 11.23 -14.42
N ALA A 59 -6.77 11.14 -15.66
CA ALA A 59 -7.93 10.35 -16.07
C ALA A 59 -7.96 8.90 -15.54
N TYR A 60 -6.79 8.23 -15.44
CA TYR A 60 -6.69 6.88 -14.87
C TYR A 60 -6.81 6.83 -13.33
N LEU A 61 -6.90 7.99 -12.67
CA LEU A 61 -7.11 8.11 -11.22
C LEU A 61 -8.52 8.59 -10.87
N ASP A 62 -9.37 8.79 -11.87
CA ASP A 62 -10.75 9.25 -11.72
C ASP A 62 -11.67 8.04 -11.55
N VAL A 63 -12.08 7.79 -10.31
CA VAL A 63 -12.95 6.67 -9.94
C VAL A 63 -14.28 6.73 -10.67
N ASP A 64 -14.91 7.91 -10.72
CA ASP A 64 -16.26 8.08 -11.25
C ASP A 64 -16.28 7.83 -12.76
N GLN A 65 -15.28 8.33 -13.49
CA GLN A 65 -15.18 8.08 -14.93
C GLN A 65 -14.96 6.60 -15.25
N ILE A 66 -14.13 5.89 -14.48
CA ILE A 66 -13.86 4.47 -14.73
C ILE A 66 -15.09 3.62 -14.39
N VAL A 67 -15.77 3.91 -13.30
CA VAL A 67 -17.04 3.22 -12.96
C VAL A 67 -18.12 3.51 -14.00
N ALA A 68 -18.27 4.76 -14.43
CA ALA A 68 -19.20 5.11 -15.51
C ALA A 68 -18.86 4.39 -16.83
N ALA A 69 -17.57 4.25 -17.16
CA ALA A 69 -17.12 3.49 -18.32
C ALA A 69 -17.49 2.00 -18.21
N ALA A 70 -17.36 1.41 -17.01
CA ALA A 70 -17.73 0.02 -16.78
C ALA A 70 -19.25 -0.20 -16.99
N VAL A 71 -20.06 0.65 -16.41
CA VAL A 71 -21.52 0.56 -16.51
C VAL A 71 -21.97 0.80 -17.97
N SER A 72 -21.49 1.87 -18.61
CA SER A 72 -21.91 2.24 -19.98
C SER A 72 -21.44 1.26 -21.06
N SER A 73 -20.31 0.60 -20.86
CA SER A 73 -19.82 -0.46 -21.76
C SER A 73 -20.47 -1.82 -21.53
N GLY A 74 -21.29 -1.97 -20.47
CA GLY A 74 -21.88 -3.23 -20.07
C GLY A 74 -20.86 -4.25 -19.55
N ALA A 75 -19.75 -3.79 -18.97
CA ALA A 75 -18.79 -4.66 -18.33
C ALA A 75 -19.41 -5.30 -17.08
N ASP A 76 -19.24 -6.60 -16.93
CA ASP A 76 -19.69 -7.36 -15.75
C ASP A 76 -18.57 -7.51 -14.70
N ALA A 77 -17.34 -7.16 -15.04
CA ALA A 77 -16.22 -7.14 -14.12
C ALA A 77 -15.22 -6.02 -14.43
N VAL A 78 -14.48 -5.58 -13.39
CA VAL A 78 -13.36 -4.62 -13.48
C VAL A 78 -12.10 -5.24 -12.91
N HIS A 79 -11.01 -5.20 -13.68
CA HIS A 79 -9.66 -5.56 -13.24
C HIS A 79 -8.78 -4.31 -13.16
N PRO A 80 -8.25 -3.95 -11.99
CA PRO A 80 -7.46 -2.71 -11.84
C PRO A 80 -6.02 -2.83 -12.35
N GLY A 81 -5.51 -4.02 -12.57
CA GLY A 81 -4.09 -4.25 -12.80
C GLY A 81 -3.26 -3.93 -11.55
N TYR A 82 -2.15 -3.23 -11.72
CA TYR A 82 -1.31 -2.72 -10.63
C TYR A 82 -1.09 -1.20 -10.79
N GLY A 83 -0.74 -0.51 -9.70
CA GLY A 83 -0.63 0.95 -9.68
C GLY A 83 -1.98 1.65 -9.88
N PHE A 84 -1.98 2.94 -10.17
CA PHE A 84 -3.19 3.75 -10.33
C PHE A 84 -4.18 3.57 -9.18
N LEU A 85 -5.35 3.00 -9.44
CA LEU A 85 -6.41 2.79 -8.46
C LEU A 85 -6.43 1.39 -7.82
N SER A 86 -5.48 0.51 -8.18
CA SER A 86 -5.48 -0.88 -7.69
C SER A 86 -5.35 -1.01 -6.17
N GLU A 87 -4.72 -0.03 -5.53
CA GLU A 87 -4.51 0.04 -4.07
C GLU A 87 -5.48 1.01 -3.37
N ARG A 88 -6.56 1.40 -4.06
CA ARG A 88 -7.57 2.33 -3.54
C ARG A 88 -8.85 1.59 -3.15
N ALA A 89 -9.07 1.37 -1.86
CA ALA A 89 -10.26 0.69 -1.35
C ALA A 89 -11.58 1.36 -1.81
N VAL A 90 -11.59 2.69 -1.92
CA VAL A 90 -12.75 3.46 -2.40
C VAL A 90 -13.10 3.10 -3.86
N PHE A 91 -12.12 2.80 -4.70
CA PHE A 91 -12.39 2.38 -6.07
C PHE A 91 -13.02 0.98 -6.12
N ALA A 92 -12.46 0.03 -5.36
CA ALA A 92 -13.01 -1.32 -5.27
C ALA A 92 -14.47 -1.28 -4.74
N ALA A 93 -14.74 -0.47 -3.72
CA ALA A 93 -16.08 -0.26 -3.18
C ALA A 93 -17.03 0.33 -4.24
N ALA A 94 -16.62 1.38 -4.95
CA ALA A 94 -17.44 2.03 -5.98
C ALA A 94 -17.79 1.08 -7.14
N VAL A 95 -16.88 0.20 -7.54
CA VAL A 95 -17.15 -0.84 -8.55
C VAL A 95 -18.20 -1.83 -8.06
N LEU A 96 -18.08 -2.30 -6.80
CA LEU A 96 -19.05 -3.21 -6.18
C LEU A 96 -20.42 -2.55 -6.00
N ASP A 97 -20.47 -1.30 -5.55
CA ASP A 97 -21.71 -0.53 -5.39
C ASP A 97 -22.44 -0.30 -6.72
N ALA A 98 -21.70 -0.24 -7.82
CA ALA A 98 -22.27 -0.19 -9.17
C ALA A 98 -22.80 -1.55 -9.69
N GLY A 99 -22.72 -2.61 -8.86
CA GLY A 99 -23.16 -3.96 -9.23
C GLY A 99 -22.22 -4.69 -10.17
N VAL A 100 -20.97 -4.23 -10.30
CA VAL A 100 -19.94 -4.81 -11.16
C VAL A 100 -18.98 -5.64 -10.32
N THR A 101 -18.56 -6.80 -10.81
CA THR A 101 -17.61 -7.67 -10.11
C THR A 101 -16.24 -7.02 -10.03
N TRP A 102 -15.68 -6.94 -8.83
CA TRP A 102 -14.30 -6.51 -8.61
C TRP A 102 -13.33 -7.68 -8.71
N VAL A 103 -12.33 -7.59 -9.58
CA VAL A 103 -11.27 -8.59 -9.71
C VAL A 103 -10.06 -8.13 -8.90
N GLY A 104 -10.03 -8.51 -7.65
CA GLY A 104 -8.99 -8.09 -6.72
C GLY A 104 -9.36 -8.41 -5.26
N PRO A 105 -8.51 -8.02 -4.29
CA PRO A 105 -8.82 -8.20 -2.87
C PRO A 105 -10.03 -7.33 -2.46
N PRO A 106 -10.80 -7.73 -1.44
CA PRO A 106 -11.94 -6.95 -0.99
C PRO A 106 -11.50 -5.58 -0.45
N PRO A 107 -12.36 -4.53 -0.51
CA PRO A 107 -12.01 -3.17 -0.07
C PRO A 107 -11.38 -3.12 1.32
N ALA A 108 -11.91 -3.88 2.27
CA ALA A 108 -11.38 -3.94 3.64
C ALA A 108 -9.94 -4.49 3.70
N ALA A 109 -9.57 -5.44 2.83
CA ALA A 109 -8.20 -5.94 2.76
C ALA A 109 -7.25 -4.89 2.14
N ILE A 110 -7.71 -4.18 1.10
CA ILE A 110 -6.93 -3.09 0.49
C ILE A 110 -6.67 -1.99 1.53
N GLU A 111 -7.68 -1.59 2.29
CA GLU A 111 -7.56 -0.57 3.33
C GLU A 111 -6.61 -1.02 4.45
N ALA A 112 -6.77 -2.25 4.96
CA ALA A 112 -5.94 -2.79 6.03
C ALA A 112 -4.46 -2.92 5.64
N MET A 113 -4.17 -3.17 4.36
CA MET A 113 -2.80 -3.32 3.84
C MET A 113 -2.23 -2.03 3.27
N GLY A 114 -3.06 -1.01 3.02
CA GLY A 114 -2.65 0.30 2.48
C GLY A 114 -1.87 1.15 3.48
N ASP A 115 -2.08 0.96 4.78
CA ASP A 115 -1.32 1.58 5.87
C ASP A 115 -0.32 0.56 6.44
N LYS A 116 0.97 0.86 6.31
CA LYS A 116 2.05 -0.04 6.76
C LYS A 116 2.03 -0.31 8.25
N LEU A 117 1.61 0.66 9.07
CA LEU A 117 1.52 0.49 10.52
C LEU A 117 0.33 -0.38 10.92
N ALA A 118 -0.82 -0.17 10.27
CA ALA A 118 -2.01 -1.01 10.44
C ALA A 118 -1.74 -2.46 9.97
N ALA A 119 -1.09 -2.62 8.82
CA ALA A 119 -0.69 -3.91 8.29
C ALA A 119 0.27 -4.65 9.25
N LYS A 120 1.29 -3.97 9.78
CA LYS A 120 2.21 -4.55 10.79
C LYS A 120 1.48 -4.99 12.05
N ALA A 121 0.57 -4.16 12.57
CA ALA A 121 -0.23 -4.51 13.73
C ALA A 121 -1.12 -5.73 13.47
N LEU A 122 -1.67 -5.86 12.26
CA LEU A 122 -2.44 -7.04 11.85
C LEU A 122 -1.56 -8.30 11.80
N MET A 123 -0.38 -8.20 11.21
CA MET A 123 0.58 -9.31 11.13
C MET A 123 1.03 -9.78 12.51
N LEU A 124 1.35 -8.86 13.42
CA LEU A 124 1.72 -9.18 14.79
C LEU A 124 0.59 -9.93 15.52
N ARG A 125 -0.67 -9.48 15.38
CA ARG A 125 -1.83 -10.19 15.97
C ARG A 125 -2.02 -11.58 15.38
N ALA A 126 -1.65 -11.77 14.12
CA ALA A 126 -1.71 -13.07 13.45
C ALA A 126 -0.50 -13.98 13.76
N GLY A 127 0.46 -13.53 14.61
CA GLY A 127 1.66 -14.27 14.93
C GLY A 127 2.73 -14.28 13.84
N VAL A 128 2.59 -13.41 12.83
CA VAL A 128 3.59 -13.28 11.74
C VAL A 128 4.72 -12.37 12.22
N PRO A 129 5.98 -12.81 12.17
CA PRO A 129 7.13 -12.00 12.58
C PRO A 129 7.24 -10.73 11.75
N THR A 130 7.46 -9.59 12.41
CA THR A 130 7.74 -8.30 11.76
C THR A 130 8.97 -7.66 12.39
N LEU A 131 9.67 -6.83 11.62
CA LEU A 131 10.77 -6.03 12.20
C LEU A 131 10.23 -5.09 13.28
N PRO A 132 10.96 -4.88 14.38
CA PRO A 132 10.62 -3.87 15.37
C PRO A 132 10.45 -2.50 14.68
N SER A 133 9.40 -1.78 15.05
CA SER A 133 9.15 -0.44 14.54
C SER A 133 8.62 0.48 15.63
N MET A 134 8.95 1.75 15.55
CA MET A 134 8.57 2.78 16.51
C MET A 134 7.92 3.94 15.77
N ARG A 135 6.77 4.43 16.27
CA ARG A 135 6.14 5.66 15.79
C ARG A 135 6.90 6.89 16.28
N VAL A 136 6.67 8.03 15.68
CA VAL A 136 7.31 9.29 16.09
C VAL A 136 6.95 9.68 17.53
N ASP A 137 5.79 9.28 18.03
CA ASP A 137 5.38 9.48 19.43
C ASP A 137 6.12 8.57 20.44
N GLY A 138 7.00 7.69 19.94
CA GLY A 138 7.76 6.73 20.77
C GLY A 138 6.99 5.43 21.07
N SER A 139 5.75 5.29 20.66
CA SER A 139 5.01 4.04 20.81
C SER A 139 5.56 2.94 19.90
N VAL A 140 5.69 1.73 20.42
CA VAL A 140 6.17 0.55 19.68
C VAL A 140 5.01 -0.44 19.59
N PRO A 141 4.36 -0.56 18.42
CA PRO A 141 3.26 -1.49 18.24
C PRO A 141 3.72 -2.94 18.51
N GLY A 142 2.98 -3.63 19.40
CA GLY A 142 3.20 -5.06 19.67
C GLY A 142 4.42 -5.37 20.54
N TRP A 143 5.12 -4.38 21.06
CA TRP A 143 6.21 -4.60 22.02
C TRP A 143 5.67 -4.51 23.44
N ALA A 144 5.62 -5.64 24.16
CA ALA A 144 5.49 -5.65 25.59
C ALA A 144 6.93 -5.61 26.17
N PRO A 145 7.30 -4.62 27.00
CA PRO A 145 8.59 -4.63 27.65
C PRO A 145 8.71 -5.92 28.47
N SER A 146 9.82 -6.64 28.30
CA SER A 146 10.18 -7.72 29.20
C SER A 146 10.17 -7.14 30.63
N THR A 147 9.38 -7.73 31.51
CA THR A 147 9.13 -7.27 32.88
C THR A 147 10.42 -7.18 33.70
N GLY A 148 11.10 -6.04 33.58
CA GLY A 148 11.96 -5.55 34.61
C GLY A 148 11.12 -4.76 35.65
N PRO A 149 11.50 -4.67 36.92
CA PRO A 149 10.69 -4.03 37.94
C PRO A 149 10.45 -2.56 37.59
N SER A 150 9.16 -2.18 37.48
CA SER A 150 8.68 -0.82 37.26
C SER A 150 9.19 0.11 38.38
N PRO A 151 9.80 1.25 38.09
CA PRO A 151 9.98 2.26 39.10
C PRO A 151 8.62 2.83 39.50
N ASP A 152 8.39 2.80 40.80
CA ASP A 152 7.21 3.22 41.54
C ASP A 152 6.72 4.62 41.10
N THR A 153 5.64 4.70 40.33
CA THR A 153 4.95 5.94 40.08
C THR A 153 3.75 6.07 41.02
N ARG A 154 4.03 6.50 42.24
CA ARG A 154 2.99 7.06 43.11
C ARG A 154 2.75 8.52 42.76
N GLY A 155 1.56 8.79 42.21
CA GLY A 155 0.80 10.00 42.45
C GLY A 155 1.08 11.23 41.60
N SER A 156 0.25 11.42 40.62
CA SER A 156 -0.41 12.73 40.41
C SER A 156 -1.62 12.54 39.50
N GLY A 157 -2.78 13.00 39.96
CA GLY A 157 -4.05 12.90 39.26
C GLY A 157 -4.12 13.75 37.98
N PRO A 158 -5.18 13.61 37.18
CA PRO A 158 -5.27 14.24 35.88
C PRO A 158 -5.39 15.77 36.00
N SER A 159 -4.38 16.49 35.53
CA SER A 159 -4.49 17.93 35.30
C SER A 159 -5.19 18.14 33.95
N SER A 160 -6.37 18.64 33.99
CA SER A 160 -7.16 19.10 32.84
C SER A 160 -6.61 20.44 32.34
N ASP A 161 -5.64 20.43 31.42
CA ASP A 161 -5.31 21.59 30.61
C ASP A 161 -5.69 21.29 29.15
N PRO A 162 -6.70 21.98 28.57
CA PRO A 162 -7.15 21.73 27.20
C PRO A 162 -6.30 22.45 26.13
N ARG A 163 -5.08 22.84 26.43
CA ARG A 163 -4.19 23.54 25.52
C ARG A 163 -2.85 22.82 25.41
N GLY A 164 -2.73 21.85 24.47
CA GLY A 164 -1.43 21.35 24.09
C GLY A 164 -1.29 19.84 23.94
N SER A 165 -2.14 19.18 23.14
CA SER A 165 -1.80 17.87 22.60
C SER A 165 -1.20 18.03 21.19
N GLY A 166 -0.11 18.75 21.08
CA GLY A 166 0.78 18.59 19.93
C GLY A 166 1.37 17.19 20.02
N ALA A 167 1.19 16.36 18.98
CA ALA A 167 1.90 15.09 18.89
C ALA A 167 3.39 15.37 19.13
N PRO A 168 4.10 14.54 19.93
CA PRO A 168 5.50 14.78 20.22
C PRO A 168 6.27 14.84 18.89
N GLY A 169 6.96 15.96 18.70
CA GLY A 169 7.72 16.25 17.49
C GLY A 169 8.95 15.37 17.34
N PRO A 170 9.78 15.62 16.31
CA PRO A 170 11.04 14.89 16.07
C PRO A 170 12.06 15.09 17.20
N GLU A 171 11.84 16.08 18.06
CA GLU A 171 12.71 16.31 19.22
C GLU A 171 12.69 15.11 20.18
N GLY A 172 13.87 14.72 20.69
CA GLY A 172 14.03 13.58 21.59
C GLY A 172 13.85 12.20 20.92
N MET A 173 13.84 12.12 19.58
CA MET A 173 13.72 10.84 18.86
C MET A 173 14.87 9.89 19.18
N ALA A 174 16.09 10.39 19.30
CA ALA A 174 17.27 9.59 19.68
C ALA A 174 17.09 8.94 21.06
N GLU A 175 16.61 9.70 22.05
CA GLU A 175 16.37 9.20 23.40
C GLU A 175 15.26 8.16 23.44
N ARG A 176 14.14 8.42 22.71
CA ARG A 176 13.04 7.45 22.58
C ARG A 176 13.48 6.16 21.92
N ALA A 177 14.29 6.26 20.87
CA ALA A 177 14.83 5.09 20.17
C ALA A 177 15.75 4.27 21.11
N ARG A 178 16.65 4.93 21.84
CA ARG A 178 17.51 4.26 22.84
C ARG A 178 16.68 3.59 23.93
N ALA A 179 15.68 4.28 24.48
CA ALA A 179 14.81 3.75 25.52
C ALA A 179 13.98 2.54 25.03
N ALA A 180 13.62 2.52 23.75
CA ALA A 180 12.91 1.41 23.10
C ALA A 180 13.86 0.31 22.58
N GLY A 181 15.18 0.39 22.83
CA GLY A 181 16.15 -0.63 22.45
C GLY A 181 16.47 -0.67 20.95
N PHE A 182 16.26 0.45 20.24
CA PHE A 182 16.65 0.54 18.83
C PHE A 182 18.12 0.93 18.69
N GLU A 183 18.83 0.17 17.87
CA GLU A 183 20.23 0.40 17.52
C GLU A 183 20.40 0.71 16.03
N PRO A 184 21.28 1.64 15.65
CA PRO A 184 21.59 1.89 14.24
C PRO A 184 22.24 0.66 13.55
N PRO A 185 22.05 0.50 12.23
CA PRO A 185 21.32 1.42 11.35
C PRO A 185 19.80 1.28 11.47
N LEU A 186 19.12 2.41 11.38
CA LEU A 186 17.66 2.50 11.37
C LEU A 186 17.15 2.98 10.03
N LEU A 187 15.91 2.71 9.73
CA LEU A 187 15.23 3.15 8.51
C LEU A 187 13.98 3.96 8.88
N VAL A 188 13.96 5.23 8.51
CA VAL A 188 12.77 6.07 8.57
C VAL A 188 11.94 5.82 7.31
N LYS A 189 10.63 5.58 7.47
CA LYS A 189 9.68 5.29 6.38
C LYS A 189 8.40 6.10 6.53
N ALA A 190 7.81 6.51 5.40
CA ALA A 190 6.42 6.99 5.38
C ALA A 190 5.45 5.83 5.60
N ALA A 191 4.40 6.07 6.40
CA ALA A 191 3.31 5.11 6.62
C ALA A 191 2.50 4.91 5.34
N ALA A 192 2.15 6.01 4.67
CA ALA A 192 1.48 6.00 3.39
C ALA A 192 2.44 5.86 2.20
N GLY A 193 1.94 5.39 1.06
CA GLY A 193 2.67 5.32 -0.20
C GLY A 193 3.62 4.13 -0.32
N GLY A 194 4.33 4.06 -1.47
CA GLY A 194 5.21 2.95 -1.86
C GLY A 194 6.40 3.43 -2.71
N GLY A 195 7.15 2.47 -3.30
CA GLY A 195 8.24 2.77 -4.24
C GLY A 195 9.49 3.40 -3.62
N GLY A 196 9.67 3.30 -2.30
CA GLY A 196 10.89 3.76 -1.62
C GLY A 196 10.99 5.28 -1.40
N ARG A 197 9.95 6.04 -1.71
CA ARG A 197 9.92 7.49 -1.43
C ARG A 197 9.82 7.74 0.07
N GLY A 198 10.51 8.77 0.55
CA GLY A 198 10.53 9.13 1.97
C GLY A 198 11.32 8.17 2.85
N MET A 199 12.11 7.24 2.29
CA MET A 199 12.98 6.36 3.07
C MET A 199 14.34 7.00 3.32
N ARG A 200 14.82 6.90 4.58
CA ARG A 200 16.16 7.37 5.00
C ARG A 200 16.81 6.38 5.94
N ILE A 201 18.02 5.99 5.59
CA ILE A 201 18.87 5.18 6.49
C ILE A 201 19.57 6.14 7.45
N VAL A 202 19.50 5.83 8.74
CA VAL A 202 20.11 6.58 9.82
C VAL A 202 21.15 5.69 10.49
N THR A 203 22.40 6.10 10.44
CA THR A 203 23.54 5.36 10.99
C THR A 203 24.01 5.90 12.35
N ASP A 204 23.52 7.08 12.74
CA ASP A 204 23.73 7.69 14.03
C ASP A 204 22.38 8.11 14.62
N LEU A 205 22.11 7.77 15.86
CA LEU A 205 20.85 8.12 16.53
C LEU A 205 20.67 9.63 16.67
N ASP A 206 21.75 10.39 16.76
CA ASP A 206 21.67 11.84 16.90
C ASP A 206 21.13 12.52 15.63
N ASP A 207 21.25 11.87 14.48
CA ASP A 207 20.66 12.32 13.20
C ASP A 207 19.18 11.95 13.04
N LEU A 208 18.64 11.10 13.93
CA LEU A 208 17.32 10.51 13.76
C LEU A 208 16.21 11.57 13.73
N GLY A 209 16.28 12.59 14.57
CA GLY A 209 15.31 13.67 14.61
C GLY A 209 15.20 14.42 13.28
N ALA A 210 16.36 14.83 12.74
CA ALA A 210 16.43 15.53 11.45
C ALA A 210 15.96 14.66 10.28
N ALA A 211 16.27 13.35 10.31
CA ALA A 211 15.81 12.40 9.31
C ALA A 211 14.30 12.22 9.33
N VAL A 212 13.68 12.11 10.52
CA VAL A 212 12.23 12.03 10.71
C VAL A 212 11.54 13.27 10.17
N GLU A 213 12.00 14.46 10.58
CA GLU A 213 11.42 15.74 10.13
C GLU A 213 11.48 15.90 8.60
N SER A 214 12.61 15.54 8.00
CA SER A 214 12.76 15.58 6.56
C SER A 214 11.87 14.58 5.83
N ALA A 215 11.69 13.37 6.39
CA ALA A 215 10.79 12.36 5.85
C ALA A 215 9.32 12.77 5.97
N GLN A 216 8.92 13.41 7.07
CA GLN A 216 7.55 13.93 7.27
C GLN A 216 7.20 15.00 6.21
N ARG A 217 8.10 15.96 5.96
CA ARG A 217 7.90 16.98 4.90
C ARG A 217 7.71 16.35 3.53
N GLU A 218 8.56 15.38 3.18
CA GLU A 218 8.47 14.69 1.89
C GLU A 218 7.19 13.87 1.77
N ALA A 219 6.81 13.13 2.83
CA ALA A 219 5.59 12.34 2.86
C ALA A 219 4.33 13.22 2.73
N THR A 220 4.28 14.34 3.45
CA THR A 220 3.19 15.31 3.35
C THR A 220 3.07 15.86 1.93
N ALA A 221 4.19 16.24 1.31
CA ALA A 221 4.19 16.78 -0.05
C ALA A 221 3.79 15.74 -1.11
N ALA A 222 4.19 14.48 -0.93
CA ALA A 222 3.97 13.42 -1.91
C ALA A 222 2.62 12.71 -1.76
N PHE A 223 2.13 12.55 -0.53
CA PHE A 223 0.98 11.71 -0.20
C PHE A 223 -0.14 12.45 0.54
N GLY A 224 0.07 13.71 0.96
CA GLY A 224 -0.87 14.47 1.79
C GLY A 224 -0.88 14.03 3.26
N ASP A 225 -0.08 13.03 3.63
CA ASP A 225 0.04 12.48 4.98
C ASP A 225 1.52 12.43 5.39
N GLY A 226 1.86 13.15 6.45
CA GLY A 226 3.22 13.23 7.00
C GLY A 226 3.54 12.14 8.02
N THR A 227 2.70 11.14 8.19
CA THR A 227 2.93 10.05 9.14
C THR A 227 4.15 9.22 8.72
N VAL A 228 5.14 9.16 9.61
CA VAL A 228 6.36 8.36 9.43
C VAL A 228 6.63 7.49 10.66
N PHE A 229 7.40 6.44 10.47
CA PHE A 229 7.85 5.55 11.53
C PHE A 229 9.30 5.15 11.32
N VAL A 230 9.92 4.67 12.39
CA VAL A 230 11.30 4.19 12.41
C VAL A 230 11.30 2.67 12.53
N GLU A 231 12.17 2.00 11.82
CA GLU A 231 12.30 0.54 11.80
C GLU A 231 13.77 0.14 11.82
N SER A 232 14.08 -1.01 12.38
CA SER A 232 15.42 -1.59 12.27
C SER A 232 15.76 -1.82 10.79
N TYR A 233 16.97 -1.41 10.38
CA TYR A 233 17.43 -1.62 9.02
C TYR A 233 18.19 -2.94 8.90
N VAL A 234 17.72 -3.84 8.06
CA VAL A 234 18.39 -5.11 7.79
C VAL A 234 19.31 -4.92 6.58
N ARG A 235 20.62 -5.11 6.80
CA ARG A 235 21.62 -5.11 5.74
C ARG A 235 21.60 -6.44 5.01
N ASP A 236 21.96 -6.43 3.74
CA ASP A 236 22.12 -7.63 2.90
C ASP A 236 20.91 -8.59 2.94
N ALA A 237 19.72 -8.01 3.08
CA ALA A 237 18.48 -8.77 3.12
C ALA A 237 18.12 -9.32 1.74
N ARG A 238 17.60 -10.55 1.70
CA ARG A 238 16.88 -11.06 0.54
C ARG A 238 15.45 -10.52 0.57
N HIS A 239 14.99 -10.03 -0.58
CA HIS A 239 13.60 -9.64 -0.75
C HIS A 239 12.83 -10.82 -1.36
N VAL A 240 12.07 -11.49 -0.53
CA VAL A 240 11.22 -12.61 -0.96
C VAL A 240 9.76 -12.22 -0.75
N GLU A 241 8.94 -12.47 -1.74
CA GLU A 241 7.50 -12.24 -1.68
C GLU A 241 6.72 -13.53 -1.94
N ILE A 242 5.51 -13.60 -1.40
CA ILE A 242 4.59 -14.73 -1.60
C ILE A 242 3.36 -14.21 -2.35
N GLN A 243 3.05 -14.83 -3.49
CA GLN A 243 1.79 -14.55 -4.18
C GLN A 243 0.64 -15.27 -3.50
N VAL A 244 -0.37 -14.53 -3.09
CA VAL A 244 -1.58 -15.06 -2.46
C VAL A 244 -2.78 -14.84 -3.38
N LEU A 245 -3.65 -15.83 -3.47
CA LEU A 245 -4.94 -15.77 -4.13
C LEU A 245 -6.03 -16.20 -3.15
N ALA A 246 -7.16 -15.54 -3.21
CA ALA A 246 -8.33 -15.89 -2.40
C ALA A 246 -9.60 -15.83 -3.25
N ASP A 247 -10.63 -16.57 -2.84
CA ASP A 247 -11.97 -16.54 -3.45
C ASP A 247 -13.03 -16.06 -2.45
N ASP A 248 -14.24 -15.86 -2.93
CA ASP A 248 -15.38 -15.42 -2.12
C ASP A 248 -15.94 -16.53 -1.20
N TYR A 249 -15.41 -17.75 -1.29
CA TYR A 249 -15.81 -18.90 -0.48
C TYR A 249 -14.91 -19.12 0.72
N GLY A 250 -13.90 -18.25 0.93
CA GLY A 250 -12.97 -18.34 2.04
C GLY A 250 -11.75 -19.24 1.79
N HIS A 251 -11.55 -19.71 0.57
CA HIS A 251 -10.33 -20.42 0.23
C HIS A 251 -9.20 -19.41 -0.01
N VAL A 252 -8.06 -19.70 0.60
CA VAL A 252 -6.83 -18.91 0.42
C VAL A 252 -5.70 -19.86 0.05
N VAL A 253 -5.03 -19.58 -1.04
CA VAL A 253 -3.89 -20.36 -1.52
C VAL A 253 -2.70 -19.45 -1.77
N HIS A 254 -1.49 -20.01 -1.74
CA HIS A 254 -0.29 -19.32 -2.18
C HIS A 254 0.27 -19.96 -3.45
N CYS A 255 0.88 -19.15 -4.30
CA CYS A 255 1.52 -19.56 -5.55
C CYS A 255 3.05 -19.50 -5.40
N PHE A 256 3.55 -20.00 -4.27
CA PHE A 256 4.96 -20.03 -3.91
C PHE A 256 5.61 -18.65 -3.78
N GLU A 257 6.93 -18.65 -3.58
CA GLU A 257 7.77 -17.48 -3.42
C GLU A 257 8.31 -16.95 -4.73
N ARG A 258 8.64 -15.67 -4.72
CA ARG A 258 9.50 -15.02 -5.72
C ARG A 258 10.64 -14.32 -5.00
N ASP A 259 11.88 -14.54 -5.42
CA ASP A 259 13.02 -13.73 -4.99
C ASP A 259 13.10 -12.46 -5.85
N CYS A 260 12.99 -11.32 -5.21
CA CYS A 260 13.01 -10.00 -5.85
C CYS A 260 14.21 -9.17 -5.36
N SER A 261 15.31 -9.83 -4.94
CA SER A 261 16.47 -9.15 -4.35
C SER A 261 17.25 -8.33 -5.37
N VAL A 262 17.22 -8.69 -6.65
CA VAL A 262 17.89 -7.93 -7.72
C VAL A 262 17.09 -6.70 -8.08
N GLN A 263 17.48 -5.56 -7.46
CA GLN A 263 16.77 -4.29 -7.58
C GLN A 263 17.70 -3.18 -8.07
N ARG A 264 17.11 -2.20 -8.75
CA ARG A 264 17.77 -0.94 -9.09
C ARG A 264 16.97 0.23 -8.52
N ARG A 265 17.54 0.97 -7.57
CA ARG A 265 16.86 2.11 -6.91
C ARG A 265 15.48 1.72 -6.36
N HIS A 266 15.42 0.58 -5.67
CA HIS A 266 14.20 0.00 -5.09
C HIS A 266 13.14 -0.45 -6.13
N GLN A 267 13.51 -0.59 -7.38
CA GLN A 267 12.69 -1.20 -8.42
C GLN A 267 13.16 -2.64 -8.65
N LYS A 268 12.25 -3.57 -8.57
CA LYS A 268 12.49 -4.99 -8.89
C LYS A 268 12.83 -5.11 -10.38
N ILE A 269 13.97 -5.71 -10.69
CA ILE A 269 14.45 -5.88 -12.07
C ILE A 269 14.37 -7.34 -12.50
N ILE A 270 14.69 -8.25 -11.58
CA ILE A 270 14.59 -9.70 -11.80
C ILE A 270 13.76 -10.26 -10.66
N GLU A 271 12.82 -11.09 -11.01
CA GLU A 271 11.96 -11.85 -10.11
C GLU A 271 12.03 -13.33 -10.51
N GLU A 272 12.44 -14.19 -9.58
CA GLU A 272 12.63 -15.64 -9.79
C GLU A 272 11.78 -16.47 -8.83
#